data_43d82c42fab45b400af7c36d08035a46
#
_entry.id   43d82c42fab45b400af7c36d08035a46
#
_cell.length_a   1.000
_cell.length_b   1.000
_cell.length_c   1.000
_cell.angle_alpha   90.00
_cell.angle_beta   90.00
_cell.angle_gamma   90.00
#
_symmetry.space_group_name_H-M   'P 1'
#
loop_
_entity.id
_entity.type
_entity.pdbx_description
1 polymer ?
#
loop_
_entity_poly.entity_id
_entity_poly.type
_entity_poly.pdbx_seq_one_letter_code
_entity_poly.pdbx_strand_id
1 'polypeptide(L)'
;MLRVAVLGSTCELPRGEKGNGSRGDTVSRADCRQVDTHSDGIDLYWLPLGAGGQSVRLNGRVFEAVTARLQGRSPCDLYHSALVVRVLEGRFVIEQAPISDNKGVERGVVAEGPVGSRWAGRFRLFRYELRRWRDGVIPDVSEAVESPRRLTNDPGTSRRILDLVPSVPTPVWGRDEMGAGEMWNSNSFISWLIARSGLDAESIHVPMGGRAPGWDAGIVVARR
;
A
#
# COMPACT_ATOMS: atom_id res chain seq x y z
N MET A 1 0.43 35.02 11.20
CA MET A 1 -0.74 35.31 10.35
C MET A 1 -0.30 35.19 8.89
N LEU A 2 -0.59 34.08 8.26
CA LEU A 2 -0.38 33.90 6.82
C LEU A 2 -1.70 33.37 6.22
N ARG A 3 -2.31 34.19 5.36
CA ARG A 3 -3.55 33.84 4.65
C ARG A 3 -3.19 32.96 3.46
N VAL A 4 -3.80 31.79 3.38
CA VAL A 4 -3.79 30.94 2.19
C VAL A 4 -4.91 31.42 1.27
N ALA A 5 -4.55 31.85 0.07
CA ALA A 5 -5.50 32.25 -0.97
C ALA A 5 -6.01 30.99 -1.69
N VAL A 6 -7.34 30.84 -1.66
CA VAL A 6 -8.06 29.83 -2.47
C VAL A 6 -8.28 30.47 -3.85
N LEU A 7 -7.64 29.94 -4.89
CA LEU A 7 -7.92 30.27 -6.28
C LEU A 7 -9.10 29.43 -6.77
N GLY A 8 -10.27 30.03 -6.80
CA GLY A 8 -11.44 29.53 -7.50
C GLY A 8 -11.35 29.84 -8.98
N SER A 9 -11.25 28.83 -9.83
CA SER A 9 -11.42 29.03 -11.29
C SER A 9 -12.90 29.00 -11.63
N THR A 10 -13.45 30.17 -11.94
CA THR A 10 -14.76 30.31 -12.57
C THR A 10 -14.59 30.14 -14.06
N CYS A 11 -15.30 29.19 -14.64
CA CYS A 11 -15.45 29.02 -16.07
C CYS A 11 -16.49 30.07 -16.58
N GLU A 12 -16.06 31.13 -17.25
CA GLU A 12 -16.95 32.04 -17.95
C GLU A 12 -17.37 31.45 -19.29
N LEU A 13 -18.69 31.45 -19.53
CA LEU A 13 -19.31 31.08 -20.80
C LEU A 13 -19.27 32.29 -21.77
N PRO A 14 -18.91 32.10 -23.04
CA PRO A 14 -19.04 33.19 -24.02
C PRO A 14 -20.51 33.38 -24.41
N ARG A 15 -20.92 34.66 -24.46
CA ARG A 15 -22.24 35.12 -24.92
C ARG A 15 -22.44 34.87 -26.42
N GLY A 16 -23.54 34.26 -26.75
CA GLY A 16 -23.90 33.90 -28.10
C GLY A 16 -24.30 35.05 -28.97
N GLU A 17 -23.85 35.05 -30.21
CA GLU A 17 -24.41 35.77 -31.34
C GLU A 17 -25.54 34.96 -31.99
N LYS A 18 -26.62 35.64 -32.33
CA LYS A 18 -27.79 35.12 -33.03
C LYS A 18 -27.47 34.97 -34.52
N GLY A 19 -27.44 33.71 -35.01
CA GLY A 19 -27.42 33.39 -36.43
C GLY A 19 -28.48 32.36 -36.75
N ASN A 20 -29.30 32.67 -37.71
CA ASN A 20 -30.51 31.96 -38.18
C ASN A 20 -30.16 30.75 -39.07
N GLY A 21 -30.84 29.60 -38.89
CA GLY A 21 -31.13 28.69 -40.03
C GLY A 21 -30.57 27.26 -39.98
N SER A 22 -31.51 26.30 -39.88
CA SER A 22 -31.58 25.01 -40.59
C SER A 22 -30.82 23.78 -40.07
N ARG A 23 -31.65 22.82 -39.67
CA ARG A 23 -31.50 21.34 -39.74
C ARG A 23 -30.34 20.68 -38.98
N GLY A 24 -30.73 19.98 -37.93
CA GLY A 24 -30.48 18.58 -37.67
C GLY A 24 -29.04 18.08 -37.73
N ASP A 25 -28.30 18.21 -36.63
CA ASP A 25 -27.32 17.19 -36.30
C ASP A 25 -27.24 17.13 -34.77
N THR A 26 -27.60 15.97 -34.26
CA THR A 26 -27.47 15.60 -32.84
C THR A 26 -26.01 15.55 -32.52
N VAL A 27 -25.45 16.69 -32.00
CA VAL A 27 -24.11 16.68 -31.43
C VAL A 27 -24.17 15.82 -30.18
N SER A 28 -23.62 14.64 -30.31
CA SER A 28 -23.29 13.72 -29.24
C SER A 28 -22.61 14.51 -28.10
N ARG A 29 -23.27 14.54 -26.95
CA ARG A 29 -22.65 14.98 -25.70
C ARG A 29 -21.38 14.17 -25.55
N ALA A 30 -20.24 14.82 -25.71
CA ALA A 30 -18.96 14.26 -25.35
C ALA A 30 -19.06 13.73 -23.92
N ASP A 31 -18.96 12.43 -23.84
CA ASP A 31 -18.93 11.63 -22.62
C ASP A 31 -17.74 12.10 -21.80
N CYS A 32 -18.00 13.03 -20.88
CA CYS A 32 -17.05 13.38 -19.84
C CYS A 32 -16.96 12.12 -18.97
N ARG A 33 -16.06 11.21 -19.31
CA ARG A 33 -15.72 10.07 -18.45
C ARG A 33 -15.34 10.64 -17.09
N GLN A 34 -16.33 10.73 -16.21
CA GLN A 34 -16.08 10.75 -14.80
C GLN A 34 -15.19 9.53 -14.52
N VAL A 35 -13.96 9.79 -14.11
CA VAL A 35 -13.12 8.76 -13.53
C VAL A 35 -13.90 8.28 -12.32
N ASP A 36 -14.51 7.10 -12.41
CA ASP A 36 -15.24 6.46 -11.34
C ASP A 36 -14.31 6.23 -10.16
N THR A 37 -14.26 7.20 -9.25
CA THR A 37 -13.49 7.15 -8.00
C THR A 37 -14.09 6.19 -6.98
N HIS A 38 -15.17 5.48 -7.32
CA HIS A 38 -15.94 4.61 -6.42
C HIS A 38 -16.02 3.14 -6.83
N SER A 39 -15.23 2.66 -7.79
CA SER A 39 -15.23 1.23 -8.08
C SER A 39 -14.56 0.46 -6.94
N ASP A 40 -15.26 -0.52 -6.38
CA ASP A 40 -14.69 -1.50 -5.46
C ASP A 40 -13.42 -2.11 -6.04
N GLY A 41 -12.50 -2.51 -5.19
CA GLY A 41 -11.28 -3.14 -5.67
C GLY A 41 -10.10 -3.02 -4.73
N ILE A 42 -9.03 -3.68 -5.13
CA ILE A 42 -7.78 -3.75 -4.38
C ILE A 42 -6.65 -3.26 -5.25
N ASP A 43 -5.93 -2.27 -4.77
CA ASP A 43 -4.73 -1.73 -5.40
C ASP A 43 -3.50 -2.04 -4.53
N LEU A 44 -2.47 -2.62 -5.14
CA LEU A 44 -1.17 -2.84 -4.55
C LEU A 44 -0.25 -1.65 -4.87
N TYR A 45 0.49 -1.22 -3.85
CA TYR A 45 1.53 -0.20 -3.96
C TYR A 45 2.89 -0.78 -3.59
N TRP A 46 3.88 -0.51 -4.43
CA TRP A 46 5.28 -0.76 -4.17
C TRP A 46 5.97 0.56 -3.82
N LEU A 47 6.53 0.62 -2.64
CA LEU A 47 7.17 1.82 -2.10
C LEU A 47 8.66 1.53 -1.89
N PRO A 48 9.57 2.38 -2.37
CA PRO A 48 11.00 2.20 -2.12
C PRO A 48 11.27 2.17 -0.61
N LEU A 49 12.07 1.22 -0.17
CA LEU A 49 12.37 1.06 1.25
C LEU A 49 13.16 2.29 1.72
N GLY A 50 12.56 3.05 2.64
CA GLY A 50 13.12 4.29 3.16
C GLY A 50 12.57 5.56 2.52
N ALA A 51 11.55 5.48 1.69
CA ALA A 51 10.67 6.59 1.46
C ALA A 51 10.18 7.11 2.82
N GLY A 52 10.29 8.41 3.10
CA GLY A 52 9.79 9.04 4.35
C GLY A 52 10.70 9.06 5.57
N GLY A 53 11.87 8.43 5.56
CA GLY A 53 12.78 8.49 6.69
C GLY A 53 14.23 8.15 6.39
N GLN A 54 15.16 9.06 6.70
CA GLN A 54 16.60 8.85 6.43
C GLN A 54 17.17 7.61 7.14
N SER A 55 16.71 7.30 8.36
CA SER A 55 17.17 6.14 9.13
C SER A 55 16.72 4.80 8.53
N VAL A 56 15.48 4.71 8.03
CA VAL A 56 14.96 3.50 7.39
C VAL A 56 15.65 3.27 6.05
N ARG A 57 15.88 4.34 5.29
CA ARG A 57 16.62 4.32 4.01
C ARG A 57 18.06 3.82 4.19
N LEU A 58 18.76 4.29 5.22
CA LEU A 58 20.12 3.84 5.51
C LEU A 58 20.17 2.37 5.92
N ASN A 59 19.29 1.95 6.82
CA ASN A 59 19.21 0.55 7.26
C ASN A 59 18.85 -0.41 6.11
N GLY A 60 17.93 -0.02 5.24
CA GLY A 60 17.57 -0.80 4.04
C GLY A 60 18.76 -0.95 3.08
N ARG A 61 19.50 0.13 2.81
CA ARG A 61 20.70 0.11 1.96
C ARG A 61 21.82 -0.74 2.55
N VAL A 62 22.07 -0.64 3.84
CA VAL A 62 23.09 -1.46 4.53
C VAL A 62 22.69 -2.93 4.49
N PHE A 63 21.44 -3.25 4.80
CA PHE A 63 20.93 -4.62 4.72
C PHE A 63 21.09 -5.19 3.30
N GLU A 64 20.69 -4.44 2.29
CA GLU A 64 20.81 -4.87 0.90
C GLU A 64 22.28 -5.04 0.48
N ALA A 65 23.16 -4.11 0.80
CA ALA A 65 24.57 -4.21 0.47
C ALA A 65 25.24 -5.46 1.08
N VAL A 66 24.92 -5.77 2.34
CA VAL A 66 25.43 -6.96 3.03
C VAL A 66 24.85 -8.23 2.38
N THR A 67 23.53 -8.26 2.14
CA THR A 67 22.86 -9.43 1.55
C THR A 67 23.33 -9.70 0.14
N ALA A 68 23.46 -8.65 -0.69
CA ALA A 68 23.95 -8.74 -2.06
C ALA A 68 25.39 -9.30 -2.10
N ARG A 69 26.25 -8.81 -1.18
CA ARG A 69 27.62 -9.31 -1.06
C ARG A 69 27.67 -10.79 -0.66
N LEU A 70 26.86 -11.19 0.31
CA LEU A 70 26.78 -12.60 0.75
C LEU A 70 26.23 -13.52 -0.35
N GLN A 71 25.36 -13.00 -1.22
CA GLN A 71 24.75 -13.73 -2.32
C GLN A 71 25.55 -13.60 -3.64
N GLY A 72 26.68 -12.86 -3.65
CA GLY A 72 27.52 -12.70 -4.84
C GLY A 72 26.84 -11.96 -6.01
N ARG A 73 25.89 -11.06 -5.73
CA ARG A 73 25.14 -10.28 -6.70
C ARG A 73 25.32 -8.78 -6.51
N SER A 74 24.91 -7.98 -7.49
CA SER A 74 24.84 -6.52 -7.36
C SER A 74 23.70 -6.11 -6.43
N PRO A 75 23.86 -5.03 -5.63
CA PRO A 75 22.77 -4.41 -4.89
C PRO A 75 21.63 -3.97 -5.82
N CYS A 76 20.40 -4.05 -5.34
CA CYS A 76 19.21 -3.63 -6.07
C CYS A 76 18.30 -2.80 -5.17
N ASP A 77 17.27 -2.18 -5.75
CA ASP A 77 16.27 -1.47 -4.99
C ASP A 77 15.42 -2.43 -4.16
N LEU A 78 15.14 -2.05 -2.92
CA LEU A 78 14.26 -2.78 -2.05
C LEU A 78 12.93 -2.06 -1.95
N TYR A 79 11.85 -2.83 -2.02
CA TYR A 79 10.49 -2.34 -1.91
C TYR A 79 9.78 -2.91 -0.69
N HIS A 80 8.93 -2.12 -0.09
CA HIS A 80 7.88 -2.59 0.79
C HIS A 80 6.52 -2.38 0.13
N SER A 81 5.50 -3.07 0.62
CA SER A 81 4.18 -3.09 0.02
C SER A 81 3.09 -2.60 0.96
N ALA A 82 2.05 -2.00 0.38
CA ALA A 82 0.82 -1.62 1.05
C ALA A 82 -0.37 -1.88 0.10
N LEU A 83 -1.58 -1.98 0.65
CA LEU A 83 -2.81 -2.09 -0.13
C LEU A 83 -3.71 -0.88 0.10
N VAL A 84 -4.40 -0.49 -0.95
CA VAL A 84 -5.60 0.33 -0.87
C VAL A 84 -6.78 -0.54 -1.28
N VAL A 85 -7.71 -0.71 -0.36
CA VAL A 85 -8.94 -1.47 -0.58
C VAL A 85 -10.13 -0.52 -0.60
N ARG A 86 -10.92 -0.59 -1.67
CA ARG A 86 -12.17 0.17 -1.80
C ARG A 86 -13.33 -0.80 -1.72
N VAL A 87 -14.29 -0.45 -0.89
CA VAL A 87 -15.57 -1.14 -0.72
C VAL A 87 -16.66 -0.08 -0.54
N LEU A 88 -17.92 -0.49 -0.59
CA LEU A 88 -19.05 0.43 -0.44
C LEU A 88 -18.95 1.35 0.79
N GLU A 89 -18.39 0.87 1.89
CA GLU A 89 -18.27 1.63 3.15
C GLU A 89 -17.11 2.61 3.16
N GLY A 90 -16.27 2.63 2.15
CA GLY A 90 -15.17 3.57 2.03
C GLY A 90 -13.85 2.96 1.55
N ARG A 91 -12.81 3.77 1.65
CA ARG A 91 -11.45 3.44 1.27
C ARG A 91 -10.64 3.08 2.51
N PHE A 92 -9.89 1.99 2.44
CA PHE A 92 -9.02 1.53 3.53
C PHE A 92 -7.59 1.38 3.04
N VAL A 93 -6.64 1.89 3.83
CA VAL A 93 -5.22 1.60 3.69
C VAL A 93 -4.86 0.44 4.60
N ILE A 94 -4.18 -0.57 4.06
CA ILE A 94 -3.65 -1.70 4.80
C ILE A 94 -2.13 -1.65 4.70
N GLU A 95 -1.47 -1.50 5.84
CA GLU A 95 -0.02 -1.41 5.93
C GLU A 95 0.50 -1.97 7.26
N GLN A 96 1.77 -2.37 7.26
CA GLN A 96 2.54 -2.65 8.47
C GLN A 96 3.59 -1.54 8.62
N ALA A 97 3.59 -0.89 9.77
CA ALA A 97 4.48 0.23 10.04
C ALA A 97 5.04 0.18 11.48
N PRO A 98 6.19 0.78 11.74
CA PRO A 98 6.64 1.04 13.11
C PRO A 98 5.61 1.86 13.88
N ILE A 99 5.51 1.63 15.20
CA ILE A 99 4.63 2.46 16.03
C ILE A 99 5.12 3.90 15.97
N SER A 100 4.23 4.81 15.55
CA SER A 100 4.51 6.23 15.49
C SER A 100 4.18 6.90 16.82
N ASP A 101 4.99 7.90 17.20
CA ASP A 101 4.76 8.73 18.40
C ASP A 101 3.62 9.74 18.26
N ASN A 102 2.96 9.81 17.09
CA ASN A 102 1.83 10.70 16.84
C ASN A 102 0.61 10.25 17.67
N LYS A 103 0.57 10.71 18.91
CA LYS A 103 -0.55 10.52 19.83
C LYS A 103 -1.78 11.27 19.29
N GLY A 104 -2.91 10.58 19.18
CA GLY A 104 -4.21 11.19 18.88
C GLY A 104 -4.74 11.02 17.47
N VAL A 105 -4.01 10.42 16.55
CA VAL A 105 -4.55 10.04 15.22
C VAL A 105 -4.98 8.59 15.25
N GLU A 106 -6.27 8.34 15.08
CA GLU A 106 -6.82 6.99 14.94
C GLU A 106 -6.39 6.42 13.58
N ARG A 107 -5.53 5.39 13.61
CA ARG A 107 -4.94 4.79 12.40
C ARG A 107 -5.47 3.39 12.10
N GLY A 108 -6.58 3.00 12.73
CA GLY A 108 -7.16 1.68 12.52
C GLY A 108 -6.21 0.53 12.85
N VAL A 109 -5.43 0.66 13.94
CA VAL A 109 -4.53 -0.39 14.41
C VAL A 109 -5.35 -1.60 14.83
N VAL A 110 -5.07 -2.76 14.22
CA VAL A 110 -5.78 -4.01 14.49
C VAL A 110 -4.94 -5.01 15.28
N ALA A 111 -3.62 -4.92 15.17
CA ALA A 111 -2.70 -5.75 15.94
C ALA A 111 -1.33 -5.07 16.03
N GLU A 112 -0.52 -5.53 16.97
CA GLU A 112 0.86 -5.09 17.15
C GLU A 112 1.77 -6.30 17.36
N GLY A 113 3.03 -6.18 16.94
CA GLY A 113 4.04 -7.22 17.12
C GLY A 113 5.42 -6.66 17.46
N PRO A 114 6.36 -7.52 17.87
CA PRO A 114 7.71 -7.12 18.22
C PRO A 114 8.60 -6.93 16.98
N VAL A 115 9.62 -6.07 17.10
CA VAL A 115 10.67 -5.86 16.10
C VAL A 115 11.99 -6.44 16.60
N GLY A 116 12.68 -7.22 15.79
CA GLY A 116 14.01 -7.75 16.05
C GLY A 116 14.08 -8.87 17.09
N SER A 117 13.35 -8.76 18.20
CA SER A 117 13.22 -9.84 19.19
C SER A 117 11.96 -9.70 20.05
N ARG A 118 11.45 -10.83 20.56
CA ARG A 118 10.28 -10.86 21.46
C ARG A 118 10.55 -10.06 22.75
N TRP A 119 11.77 -10.12 23.26
CA TRP A 119 12.15 -9.40 24.48
C TRP A 119 12.13 -7.88 24.26
N ALA A 120 12.71 -7.41 23.14
CA ALA A 120 12.71 -5.99 22.78
C ALA A 120 11.29 -5.43 22.60
N GLY A 121 10.34 -6.25 22.16
CA GLY A 121 8.94 -5.89 22.01
C GLY A 121 8.21 -5.46 23.29
N ARG A 122 8.86 -5.56 24.48
CA ARG A 122 8.38 -4.94 25.73
C ARG A 122 8.45 -3.41 25.68
N PHE A 123 9.36 -2.89 24.85
CA PHE A 123 9.52 -1.45 24.68
C PHE A 123 8.78 -1.01 23.40
N ARG A 124 8.00 0.06 23.50
CA ARG A 124 7.18 0.58 22.39
C ARG A 124 7.98 0.87 21.12
N LEU A 125 9.22 1.35 21.26
CA LEU A 125 10.13 1.64 20.15
C LEU A 125 10.45 0.40 19.29
N PHE A 126 10.38 -0.79 19.87
CA PHE A 126 10.64 -2.06 19.18
C PHE A 126 9.35 -2.82 18.89
N ARG A 127 8.31 -2.11 18.47
CA ARG A 127 7.04 -2.69 18.06
C ARG A 127 6.61 -2.14 16.71
N TYR A 128 5.86 -2.94 15.99
CA TYR A 128 5.15 -2.54 14.79
C TYR A 128 3.64 -2.65 15.01
N GLU A 129 2.90 -1.95 14.19
CA GLU A 129 1.44 -2.03 14.13
C GLU A 129 0.98 -2.47 12.75
N LEU A 130 -0.08 -3.31 12.73
CA LEU A 130 -0.85 -3.64 11.54
C LEU A 130 -2.05 -2.71 11.48
N ARG A 131 -2.20 -2.01 10.37
CA ARG A 131 -3.23 -0.98 10.19
C ARG A 131 -4.25 -1.42 9.15
N ARG A 132 -5.52 -1.23 9.48
CA ARG A 132 -6.65 -1.20 8.55
C ARG A 132 -7.29 0.18 8.69
N TRP A 133 -6.66 1.17 8.06
CA TRP A 133 -6.93 2.57 8.29
C TRP A 133 -7.95 3.11 7.29
N ARG A 134 -9.15 3.40 7.77
CA ARG A 134 -10.20 4.02 6.95
C ARG A 134 -9.77 5.44 6.57
N ASP A 135 -9.89 5.77 5.30
CA ASP A 135 -9.48 7.04 4.68
C ASP A 135 -8.02 7.42 4.97
N GLY A 136 -7.21 6.41 5.32
CA GLY A 136 -5.79 6.57 5.61
C GLY A 136 -4.99 7.03 4.40
N VAL A 137 -3.77 7.49 4.67
CA VAL A 137 -2.81 7.91 3.64
C VAL A 137 -1.59 7.01 3.73
N ILE A 138 -1.16 6.45 2.60
CA ILE A 138 0.13 5.78 2.50
C ILE A 138 1.21 6.87 2.54
N PRO A 139 2.11 6.87 3.54
CA PRO A 139 3.24 7.78 3.53
C PRO A 139 4.03 7.60 2.23
N ASP A 140 4.50 8.71 1.66
CA ASP A 140 5.35 8.72 0.47
C ASP A 140 4.77 8.00 -0.77
N VAL A 141 3.44 7.98 -0.89
CA VAL A 141 2.75 7.41 -2.06
C VAL A 141 3.22 8.04 -3.37
N SER A 142 3.73 9.27 -3.34
CA SER A 142 4.32 9.95 -4.50
C SER A 142 5.63 9.30 -4.99
N GLU A 143 6.31 8.52 -4.16
CA GLU A 143 7.52 7.77 -4.52
C GLU A 143 7.20 6.33 -4.98
N ALA A 144 5.92 5.95 -5.03
CA ALA A 144 5.51 4.60 -5.41
C ALA A 144 5.89 4.27 -6.86
N VAL A 145 6.44 3.07 -7.06
CA VAL A 145 6.95 2.59 -8.35
C VAL A 145 5.99 1.57 -8.95
N GLU A 146 5.71 1.66 -10.24
CA GLU A 146 4.75 0.78 -10.95
C GLU A 146 3.41 0.62 -10.18
N SER A 147 2.96 1.71 -9.56
CA SER A 147 1.80 1.74 -8.66
C SER A 147 0.84 2.89 -9.01
N PRO A 148 -0.47 2.76 -8.72
CA PRO A 148 -1.10 1.56 -8.16
C PRO A 148 -1.22 0.42 -9.18
N ARG A 149 -1.03 -0.82 -8.74
CA ARG A 149 -1.34 -2.01 -9.52
C ARG A 149 -2.68 -2.58 -9.08
N ARG A 150 -3.68 -2.55 -9.94
CA ARG A 150 -4.99 -3.14 -9.67
C ARG A 150 -4.88 -4.66 -9.63
N LEU A 151 -5.28 -5.27 -8.50
CA LEU A 151 -5.31 -6.72 -8.31
C LEU A 151 -6.66 -7.32 -8.68
N THR A 152 -7.76 -6.66 -8.30
CA THR A 152 -9.12 -7.10 -8.59
C THR A 152 -10.11 -5.94 -8.44
N ASN A 153 -11.27 -6.07 -9.10
CA ASN A 153 -12.45 -5.22 -8.89
C ASN A 153 -13.59 -6.01 -8.22
N ASP A 154 -13.33 -7.24 -7.76
CA ASP A 154 -14.35 -8.05 -7.11
C ASP A 154 -14.65 -7.55 -5.69
N PRO A 155 -15.92 -7.15 -5.40
CA PRO A 155 -16.29 -6.65 -4.08
C PRO A 155 -16.15 -7.71 -2.99
N GLY A 156 -16.42 -8.98 -3.33
CA GLY A 156 -16.32 -10.10 -2.38
C GLY A 156 -14.89 -10.32 -1.90
N THR A 157 -13.92 -10.29 -2.81
CA THR A 157 -12.49 -10.39 -2.50
C THR A 157 -12.01 -9.16 -1.73
N SER A 158 -12.47 -7.96 -2.12
CA SER A 158 -12.15 -6.73 -1.40
C SER A 158 -12.62 -6.78 0.06
N ARG A 159 -13.82 -7.27 0.29
CA ARG A 159 -14.36 -7.48 1.64
C ARG A 159 -13.55 -8.53 2.41
N ARG A 160 -13.27 -9.66 1.78
CA ARG A 160 -12.50 -10.75 2.39
C ARG A 160 -11.13 -10.29 2.86
N ILE A 161 -10.40 -9.48 2.10
CA ILE A 161 -9.11 -8.93 2.55
C ILE A 161 -9.28 -8.12 3.84
N LEU A 162 -10.28 -7.22 3.92
CA LEU A 162 -10.52 -6.42 5.12
C LEU A 162 -10.83 -7.29 6.35
N ASP A 163 -11.58 -8.37 6.16
CA ASP A 163 -11.96 -9.29 7.24
C ASP A 163 -10.78 -10.16 7.70
N LEU A 164 -9.82 -10.43 6.82
CA LEU A 164 -8.63 -11.22 7.13
C LEU A 164 -7.58 -10.44 7.94
N VAL A 165 -7.55 -9.09 7.87
CA VAL A 165 -6.50 -8.29 8.53
C VAL A 165 -6.34 -8.62 10.03
N PRO A 166 -7.42 -8.78 10.83
CA PRO A 166 -7.26 -9.13 12.26
C PRO A 166 -6.70 -10.53 12.51
N SER A 167 -6.72 -11.41 11.50
CA SER A 167 -6.28 -12.82 11.61
C SER A 167 -4.83 -13.03 11.17
N VAL A 168 -4.15 -11.98 10.74
CA VAL A 168 -2.76 -12.07 10.28
C VAL A 168 -1.84 -12.43 11.45
N PRO A 169 -0.90 -13.38 11.28
CA PRO A 169 0.12 -13.67 12.28
C PRO A 169 0.97 -12.44 12.61
N THR A 170 1.37 -12.31 13.86
CA THR A 170 2.22 -11.21 14.34
C THR A 170 3.57 -11.71 14.90
N PRO A 171 4.39 -12.45 14.11
CA PRO A 171 5.70 -12.87 14.56
C PRO A 171 6.67 -11.68 14.67
N VAL A 172 7.89 -11.95 15.12
CA VAL A 172 8.93 -10.91 15.21
C VAL A 172 9.30 -10.40 13.83
N TRP A 173 9.13 -9.08 13.61
CA TRP A 173 9.57 -8.42 12.38
C TRP A 173 11.08 -8.55 12.21
N GLY A 174 11.51 -8.94 11.01
CA GLY A 174 12.91 -9.14 10.65
C GLY A 174 13.46 -10.51 11.05
N ARG A 175 12.58 -11.45 11.45
CA ARG A 175 12.95 -12.84 11.79
C ARG A 175 12.12 -13.85 11.02
N ASP A 176 12.68 -15.03 10.78
CA ASP A 176 11.95 -16.20 10.27
C ASP A 176 11.46 -17.07 11.43
N GLU A 177 10.57 -16.54 12.27
CA GLU A 177 9.95 -17.34 13.34
C GLU A 177 8.93 -18.36 12.83
N MET A 178 8.45 -18.14 11.62
CA MET A 178 7.44 -19.02 11.01
C MET A 178 8.07 -20.16 10.22
N GLY A 179 9.42 -20.22 10.11
CA GLY A 179 10.10 -21.24 9.32
C GLY A 179 9.71 -21.23 7.85
N ALA A 180 9.57 -20.04 7.28
CA ALA A 180 9.12 -19.84 5.91
C ALA A 180 10.27 -19.67 4.90
N GLY A 181 11.53 -19.64 5.38
CA GLY A 181 12.72 -19.46 4.57
C GLY A 181 13.15 -18.00 4.40
N GLU A 182 12.28 -17.05 4.73
CA GLU A 182 12.55 -15.63 4.74
C GLU A 182 11.99 -14.96 6.00
N MET A 183 12.50 -13.74 6.28
CA MET A 183 12.02 -12.93 7.40
C MET A 183 10.55 -12.51 7.22
N TRP A 184 9.84 -12.35 8.34
CA TRP A 184 8.53 -11.72 8.36
C TRP A 184 8.65 -10.19 8.40
N ASN A 185 7.90 -9.50 7.54
CA ASN A 185 7.87 -8.03 7.45
C ASN A 185 6.58 -7.53 6.75
N SER A 186 6.55 -6.26 6.33
CA SER A 186 5.42 -5.67 5.61
C SER A 186 5.05 -6.43 4.33
N ASN A 187 6.03 -6.93 3.59
CA ASN A 187 5.78 -7.70 2.36
C ASN A 187 5.13 -9.04 2.68
N SER A 188 5.59 -9.72 3.74
CA SER A 188 4.98 -10.98 4.20
C SER A 188 3.54 -10.79 4.64
N PHE A 189 3.26 -9.68 5.33
CA PHE A 189 1.91 -9.31 5.75
C PHE A 189 0.98 -9.15 4.53
N ILE A 190 1.41 -8.38 3.54
CA ILE A 190 0.60 -8.09 2.35
C ILE A 190 0.44 -9.33 1.46
N SER A 191 1.51 -10.08 1.19
CA SER A 191 1.42 -11.30 0.38
C SER A 191 0.59 -12.39 1.04
N TRP A 192 0.64 -12.50 2.38
CA TRP A 192 -0.23 -13.39 3.14
C TRP A 192 -1.72 -13.04 2.94
N LEU A 193 -2.08 -11.75 3.05
CA LEU A 193 -3.45 -11.28 2.84
C LEU A 193 -3.94 -11.60 1.42
N ILE A 194 -3.11 -11.30 0.42
CA ILE A 194 -3.42 -11.57 -0.99
C ILE A 194 -3.67 -13.06 -1.20
N ALA A 195 -2.75 -13.91 -0.76
CA ALA A 195 -2.88 -15.36 -0.92
C ALA A 195 -4.10 -15.94 -0.17
N ARG A 196 -4.33 -15.52 1.10
CA ARG A 196 -5.49 -15.97 1.90
C ARG A 196 -6.82 -15.47 1.35
N SER A 197 -6.83 -14.36 0.62
CA SER A 197 -8.05 -13.87 -0.05
C SER A 197 -8.45 -14.66 -1.29
N GLY A 198 -7.57 -15.54 -1.76
CA GLY A 198 -7.76 -16.34 -2.98
C GLY A 198 -7.20 -15.69 -4.25
N LEU A 199 -6.47 -14.60 -4.11
CA LEU A 199 -5.72 -13.99 -5.22
C LEU A 199 -4.38 -14.71 -5.42
N ASP A 200 -3.89 -14.72 -6.64
CA ASP A 200 -2.60 -15.33 -6.99
C ASP A 200 -1.43 -14.39 -6.65
N ALA A 201 -0.93 -14.50 -5.41
CA ALA A 201 0.21 -13.73 -4.94
C ALA A 201 1.53 -14.12 -5.62
N GLU A 202 1.64 -15.33 -6.20
CA GLU A 202 2.85 -15.79 -6.91
C GLU A 202 3.02 -15.10 -8.26
N SER A 203 1.92 -14.76 -8.93
CA SER A 203 1.94 -14.04 -10.20
C SER A 203 2.29 -12.54 -10.07
N ILE A 204 2.42 -12.06 -8.84
CA ILE A 204 2.72 -10.65 -8.59
C ILE A 204 4.23 -10.43 -8.62
N HIS A 205 4.69 -9.72 -9.64
CA HIS A 205 6.11 -9.38 -9.77
C HIS A 205 6.41 -8.04 -9.09
N VAL A 206 7.56 -8.01 -8.43
CA VAL A 206 8.17 -6.78 -7.89
C VAL A 206 8.62 -5.89 -9.05
N PRO A 207 8.65 -4.56 -8.90
CA PRO A 207 9.16 -3.64 -9.92
C PRO A 207 10.53 -4.05 -10.46
N MET A 208 10.74 -3.82 -11.76
CA MET A 208 11.91 -4.30 -12.48
C MET A 208 13.21 -3.85 -11.81
N GLY A 209 14.13 -4.81 -11.64
CA GLY A 209 15.44 -4.55 -11.02
C GLY A 209 15.43 -4.47 -9.50
N GLY A 210 14.27 -4.63 -8.85
CA GLY A 210 14.12 -4.57 -7.40
C GLY A 210 13.78 -5.90 -6.73
N ARG A 211 13.65 -5.86 -5.39
CA ARG A 211 13.27 -7.00 -4.55
C ARG A 211 12.30 -6.57 -3.46
N ALA A 212 11.46 -7.50 -3.03
CA ALA A 212 10.57 -7.37 -1.89
C ALA A 212 10.85 -8.49 -0.87
N PRO A 213 11.90 -8.38 -0.04
CA PRO A 213 12.25 -9.41 0.93
C PRO A 213 11.04 -9.77 1.80
N GLY A 214 10.85 -11.07 2.10
CA GLY A 214 9.74 -11.56 2.88
C GLY A 214 8.45 -11.80 2.10
N TRP A 215 8.37 -11.44 0.82
CA TRP A 215 7.16 -11.68 0.02
C TRP A 215 6.78 -13.16 -0.02
N ASP A 216 7.74 -14.03 -0.29
CA ASP A 216 7.52 -15.48 -0.36
C ASP A 216 7.17 -16.08 1.01
N ALA A 217 7.71 -15.52 2.11
CA ALA A 217 7.35 -15.97 3.46
C ALA A 217 5.85 -15.83 3.74
N GLY A 218 5.23 -14.72 3.33
CA GLY A 218 3.79 -14.54 3.49
C GLY A 218 2.99 -15.59 2.72
N ILE A 219 3.38 -15.89 1.48
CA ILE A 219 2.73 -16.91 0.64
C ILE A 219 2.86 -18.30 1.28
N VAL A 220 4.06 -18.67 1.73
CA VAL A 220 4.31 -19.97 2.38
C VAL A 220 3.46 -20.12 3.64
N VAL A 221 3.39 -19.09 4.48
CA VAL A 221 2.59 -19.12 5.71
C VAL A 221 1.09 -19.14 5.41
N ALA A 222 0.63 -18.46 4.37
CA ALA A 222 -0.78 -18.45 3.98
C ALA A 222 -1.32 -19.82 3.56
N ARG A 223 -0.46 -20.74 3.13
CA ARG A 223 -0.83 -22.11 2.66
C ARG A 223 -0.92 -23.13 3.78
N ARG A 224 -0.52 -22.78 4.97
CA ARG A 224 -0.61 -23.63 6.17
C ARG A 224 -1.94 -23.47 6.87
#